data_100171374f5668926767631605892b77
#
_entry.id   100171374f5668926767631605892b77
#
_cell.length_a   1.000
_cell.length_b   1.000
_cell.length_c   1.000
_cell.angle_alpha   90.00
_cell.angle_beta   90.00
_cell.angle_gamma   90.00
#
_symmetry.space_group_name_H-M   'P 1'
#
loop_
_entity.id
_entity.type
_entity.pdbx_description
1 polymer ?
#
loop_
_entity_poly.entity_id
_entity_poly.type
_entity_poly.pdbx_seq_one_letter_code
_entity_poly.pdbx_strand_id
1 'polypeptide(L)'
;HYAYHTEQKISEIKGREEGKRCIQLLSKPEDLKKYTRDLVPDELLSFWPGPLTIIVHTFEKDGNFATTAFRCPGDEWLRKLIAECGAPIYSTSVNKSGSAPLNNLCEIKKEFGSAVDLIIDDGDKTSGVPSTIVALEEDGTVKLVRQGQIKLNCAL
;
A
#
# COMPACT_ATOMS: atom_id res chain seq x y z
N HIS A 1 7.86 -6.83 -15.51
CA HIS A 1 8.27 -5.74 -16.42
C HIS A 1 7.41 -4.48 -16.27
N TYR A 2 6.10 -4.60 -16.06
CA TYR A 2 5.20 -3.42 -15.93
C TYR A 2 5.31 -2.70 -14.58
N ALA A 3 5.70 -3.38 -13.50
CA ALA A 3 5.75 -2.82 -12.16
C ALA A 3 6.80 -1.68 -12.01
N TYR A 4 7.96 -1.81 -12.59
CA TYR A 4 9.04 -0.81 -12.47
C TYR A 4 8.67 0.54 -13.06
N HIS A 5 8.12 0.54 -14.27
CA HIS A 5 7.71 1.80 -14.93
C HIS A 5 6.55 2.48 -14.20
N THR A 6 5.68 1.71 -13.54
CA THR A 6 4.52 2.26 -12.84
C THR A 6 4.91 3.01 -11.56
N GLU A 7 5.84 2.50 -10.77
CA GLU A 7 6.28 3.19 -9.54
C GLU A 7 7.04 4.49 -9.86
N GLN A 8 7.87 4.45 -10.90
CA GLN A 8 8.54 5.65 -11.42
C GLN A 8 7.52 6.69 -11.91
N LYS A 9 6.53 6.29 -12.73
CA LYS A 9 5.46 7.17 -13.20
C LYS A 9 4.68 7.80 -12.02
N ILE A 10 4.38 7.02 -10.97
CA ILE A 10 3.75 7.55 -9.76
C ILE A 10 4.63 8.61 -9.09
N SER A 11 5.94 8.37 -8.99
CA SER A 11 6.88 9.32 -8.39
C SER A 11 6.96 10.63 -9.18
N GLU A 12 7.02 10.54 -10.50
CA GLU A 12 7.00 11.69 -11.41
C GLU A 12 5.71 12.51 -11.27
N ILE A 13 4.54 11.86 -11.33
CA ILE A 13 3.23 12.50 -11.18
C ILE A 13 3.10 13.23 -9.84
N LYS A 14 3.64 12.64 -8.77
CA LYS A 14 3.58 13.20 -7.42
C LYS A 14 4.66 14.24 -7.13
N GLY A 15 5.69 14.38 -7.97
CA GLY A 15 6.90 15.14 -7.66
C GLY A 15 7.60 14.60 -6.42
N ARG A 16 7.70 13.27 -6.31
CA ARG A 16 8.22 12.56 -5.14
C ARG A 16 9.71 12.28 -5.33
N GLU A 17 10.51 12.52 -4.28
CA GLU A 17 11.91 12.13 -4.25
C GLU A 17 12.06 10.62 -4.44
N GLU A 18 13.12 10.20 -5.11
CA GLU A 18 13.50 8.79 -5.24
C GLU A 18 13.68 8.14 -3.87
N GLY A 19 13.28 6.85 -3.74
CA GLY A 19 13.48 6.07 -2.51
C GLY A 19 12.26 5.91 -1.61
N LYS A 20 11.20 6.70 -1.77
CA LYS A 20 9.94 6.43 -1.04
C LYS A 20 9.11 5.39 -1.78
N ARG A 21 9.13 4.15 -1.34
CA ARG A 21 8.35 3.05 -1.95
C ARG A 21 6.85 3.21 -1.74
N CYS A 22 6.06 2.73 -2.69
CA CYS A 22 4.60 2.66 -2.59
C CYS A 22 4.17 1.39 -1.82
N ILE A 23 3.01 1.46 -1.17
CA ILE A 23 2.35 0.27 -0.63
C ILE A 23 1.88 -0.60 -1.81
N GLN A 24 2.04 -1.91 -1.72
CA GLN A 24 1.50 -2.87 -2.69
C GLN A 24 0.22 -3.49 -2.14
N LEU A 25 -0.85 -3.43 -2.93
CA LEU A 25 -2.14 -4.02 -2.55
C LEU A 25 -2.26 -5.44 -3.08
N LEU A 26 -2.66 -6.35 -2.20
CA LEU A 26 -2.92 -7.76 -2.49
C LEU A 26 -4.42 -8.02 -2.66
N SER A 27 -4.78 -8.98 -3.52
CA SER A 27 -6.18 -9.38 -3.70
C SER A 27 -6.71 -10.19 -2.52
N LYS A 28 -5.84 -10.96 -1.87
CA LYS A 28 -6.18 -11.81 -0.71
C LYS A 28 -4.97 -11.96 0.24
N PRO A 29 -5.19 -12.22 1.54
CA PRO A 29 -4.12 -12.33 2.53
C PRO A 29 -3.07 -13.40 2.20
N GLU A 30 -3.52 -14.53 1.66
CA GLU A 30 -2.66 -15.68 1.35
C GLU A 30 -1.60 -15.37 0.28
N ASP A 31 -1.85 -14.35 -0.55
CA ASP A 31 -0.91 -13.95 -1.59
C ASP A 31 0.40 -13.37 -1.03
N LEU A 32 0.42 -12.92 0.23
CA LEU A 32 1.63 -12.40 0.87
C LEU A 32 2.78 -13.41 0.83
N LYS A 33 2.48 -14.70 1.01
CA LYS A 33 3.47 -15.80 0.99
C LYS A 33 4.24 -15.95 -0.32
N LYS A 34 3.76 -15.31 -1.40
CA LYS A 34 4.44 -15.29 -2.70
C LYS A 34 5.60 -14.29 -2.75
N TYR A 35 5.63 -13.34 -1.83
CA TYR A 35 6.53 -12.18 -1.86
C TYR A 35 7.51 -12.13 -0.71
N THR A 36 7.24 -12.85 0.39
CA THR A 36 8.12 -12.90 1.56
C THR A 36 8.24 -14.31 2.11
N ARG A 37 9.33 -14.55 2.85
CA ARG A 37 9.53 -15.73 3.69
C ARG A 37 9.38 -15.40 5.18
N ASP A 38 9.14 -14.15 5.52
CA ASP A 38 8.89 -13.77 6.90
C ASP A 38 7.68 -14.51 7.45
N LEU A 39 7.79 -14.95 8.69
CA LEU A 39 6.69 -15.57 9.43
C LEU A 39 5.86 -14.45 10.07
N VAL A 40 4.87 -13.98 9.33
CA VAL A 40 3.97 -12.93 9.82
C VAL A 40 2.99 -13.53 10.83
N PRO A 41 2.89 -12.99 12.06
CA PRO A 41 1.95 -13.46 13.07
C PRO A 41 0.50 -13.49 12.58
N ASP A 42 -0.24 -14.54 12.91
CA ASP A 42 -1.65 -14.70 12.54
C ASP A 42 -2.53 -13.58 13.10
N GLU A 43 -2.16 -13.02 14.26
CA GLU A 43 -2.82 -11.87 14.86
C GLU A 43 -2.80 -10.66 13.94
N LEU A 44 -1.69 -10.39 13.24
CA LEU A 44 -1.60 -9.32 12.25
C LEU A 44 -2.43 -9.64 11.02
N LEU A 45 -2.36 -10.89 10.52
CA LEU A 45 -3.13 -11.32 9.35
C LEU A 45 -4.64 -11.31 9.61
N SER A 46 -5.10 -11.43 10.87
CA SER A 46 -6.51 -11.34 11.23
C SER A 46 -7.14 -9.96 10.93
N PHE A 47 -6.31 -8.90 10.80
CA PHE A 47 -6.76 -7.58 10.37
C PHE A 47 -6.91 -7.44 8.84
N TRP A 48 -6.63 -8.47 8.07
CA TRP A 48 -6.81 -8.52 6.63
C TRP A 48 -8.00 -9.41 6.25
N PRO A 49 -8.79 -8.98 5.26
CA PRO A 49 -8.78 -7.71 4.52
C PRO A 49 -9.12 -6.50 5.41
N GLY A 50 -8.32 -5.42 5.35
CA GLY A 50 -8.57 -4.28 6.22
C GLY A 50 -7.50 -3.18 6.19
N PRO A 51 -7.54 -2.29 7.20
CA PRO A 51 -6.70 -1.09 7.24
C PRO A 51 -5.35 -1.31 7.96
N LEU A 52 -4.75 -2.50 7.85
CA LEU A 52 -3.39 -2.78 8.29
C LEU A 52 -2.45 -2.86 7.09
N THR A 53 -1.31 -2.21 7.19
CA THR A 53 -0.18 -2.34 6.27
C THR A 53 0.98 -3.00 7.01
N ILE A 54 1.57 -4.03 6.42
CA ILE A 54 2.67 -4.80 7.00
C ILE A 54 3.89 -4.63 6.10
N ILE A 55 5.00 -4.16 6.65
CA ILE A 55 6.29 -4.11 5.99
C ILE A 55 7.00 -5.42 6.30
N VAL A 56 7.39 -6.12 5.24
CA VAL A 56 8.10 -7.41 5.32
C VAL A 56 9.36 -7.38 4.47
N HIS A 57 10.28 -8.30 4.75
CA HIS A 57 11.47 -8.50 3.92
C HIS A 57 11.07 -9.24 2.63
N THR A 58 11.54 -8.73 1.51
CA THR A 58 11.32 -9.29 0.19
C THR A 58 12.66 -9.50 -0.52
N PHE A 59 12.69 -10.44 -1.46
CA PHE A 59 13.87 -10.66 -2.28
C PHE A 59 13.76 -9.83 -3.55
N GLU A 60 14.78 -9.06 -3.85
CA GLU A 60 14.92 -8.44 -5.16
C GLU A 60 15.52 -9.43 -6.15
N LYS A 61 15.37 -9.15 -7.46
CA LYS A 61 15.84 -10.05 -8.53
C LYS A 61 17.36 -10.24 -8.55
N ASP A 62 18.10 -9.31 -7.97
CA ASP A 62 19.56 -9.34 -7.81
C ASP A 62 20.02 -10.12 -6.58
N GLY A 63 19.09 -10.72 -5.83
CA GLY A 63 19.37 -11.45 -4.59
C GLY A 63 19.52 -10.60 -3.34
N ASN A 64 19.42 -9.28 -3.46
CA ASN A 64 19.45 -8.38 -2.32
C ASN A 64 18.13 -8.43 -1.53
N PHE A 65 18.23 -8.17 -0.23
CA PHE A 65 17.06 -7.99 0.62
C PHE A 65 16.55 -6.56 0.51
N ALA A 66 15.25 -6.43 0.38
CA ALA A 66 14.55 -5.18 0.45
C ALA A 66 13.35 -5.30 1.37
N THR A 67 12.81 -4.18 1.82
CA THR A 67 11.54 -4.18 2.54
C THR A 67 10.43 -3.67 1.65
N THR A 68 9.28 -4.33 1.70
CA THR A 68 8.09 -3.94 0.93
C THR A 68 6.88 -3.87 1.85
N ALA A 69 6.08 -2.82 1.70
CA ALA A 69 4.85 -2.62 2.43
C ALA A 69 3.68 -3.24 1.68
N PHE A 70 2.99 -4.20 2.28
CA PHE A 70 1.80 -4.84 1.71
C PHE A 70 0.55 -4.52 2.51
N ARG A 71 -0.58 -4.49 1.82
CA ARG A 71 -1.91 -4.40 2.41
C ARG A 71 -2.91 -5.22 1.58
N CYS A 72 -3.79 -5.96 2.26
CA CYS A 72 -4.99 -6.51 1.63
C CYS A 72 -6.16 -5.58 1.99
N PRO A 73 -6.69 -4.78 1.04
CA PRO A 73 -7.72 -3.77 1.34
C PRO A 73 -9.05 -4.41 1.70
N GLY A 74 -9.86 -3.74 2.57
CA GLY A 74 -11.19 -4.20 2.94
C GLY A 74 -12.21 -4.12 1.80
N ASP A 75 -11.99 -3.25 0.82
CA ASP A 75 -12.85 -3.06 -0.33
C ASP A 75 -12.85 -4.28 -1.26
N GLU A 76 -14.01 -4.93 -1.40
CA GLU A 76 -14.14 -6.17 -2.17
C GLU A 76 -14.00 -5.93 -3.68
N TRP A 77 -14.55 -4.82 -4.19
CA TRP A 77 -14.45 -4.47 -5.59
C TRP A 77 -12.98 -4.24 -5.99
N LEU A 78 -12.23 -3.50 -5.16
CA LEU A 78 -10.80 -3.26 -5.38
C LEU A 78 -10.01 -4.58 -5.36
N ARG A 79 -10.32 -5.49 -4.43
CA ARG A 79 -9.65 -6.80 -4.39
C ARG A 79 -9.94 -7.65 -5.64
N LYS A 80 -11.17 -7.61 -6.16
CA LYS A 80 -11.50 -8.27 -7.44
C LYS A 80 -10.69 -7.67 -8.60
N LEU A 81 -10.59 -6.34 -8.66
CA LEU A 81 -9.75 -5.67 -9.67
C LEU A 81 -8.29 -6.10 -9.58
N ILE A 82 -7.72 -6.16 -8.37
CA ILE A 82 -6.33 -6.62 -8.16
C ILE A 82 -6.17 -8.08 -8.64
N ALA A 83 -7.15 -8.94 -8.36
CA ALA A 83 -7.12 -10.33 -8.79
C ALA A 83 -7.11 -10.45 -10.33
N GLU A 84 -7.91 -9.66 -11.04
CA GLU A 84 -7.94 -9.60 -12.50
C GLU A 84 -6.62 -9.08 -13.09
N CYS A 85 -5.92 -8.18 -12.39
CA CYS A 85 -4.58 -7.72 -12.79
C CYS A 85 -3.51 -8.81 -12.67
N GLY A 86 -3.76 -9.88 -11.92
CA GLY A 86 -2.85 -11.01 -11.74
C GLY A 86 -1.58 -10.70 -10.92
N ALA A 87 -1.46 -9.50 -10.38
CA ALA A 87 -0.31 -9.03 -9.60
C ALA A 87 -0.72 -7.92 -8.62
N PRO A 88 0.07 -7.66 -7.55
CA PRO A 88 -0.16 -6.52 -6.68
C PRO A 88 -0.15 -5.20 -7.44
N ILE A 89 -0.96 -4.25 -7.01
CA ILE A 89 -0.97 -2.90 -7.55
C ILE A 89 -0.38 -1.90 -6.56
N TYR A 90 0.34 -0.90 -7.07
CA TYR A 90 0.86 0.17 -6.23
C TYR A 90 -0.25 1.09 -5.74
N SER A 91 -0.14 1.50 -4.49
CA SER A 91 -1.09 2.41 -3.84
C SER A 91 -0.35 3.53 -3.11
N THR A 92 -0.87 4.73 -3.27
CA THR A 92 -0.40 5.92 -2.59
C THR A 92 -1.55 6.90 -2.37
N SER A 93 -1.41 7.83 -1.44
CA SER A 93 -2.37 8.93 -1.27
C SER A 93 -2.40 9.83 -2.52
N VAL A 94 -3.57 10.38 -2.83
CA VAL A 94 -3.75 11.31 -3.96
C VAL A 94 -3.34 12.71 -3.52
N ASN A 95 -2.07 13.05 -3.71
CA ASN A 95 -1.51 14.37 -3.39
C ASN A 95 -0.16 14.56 -4.06
N LYS A 96 0.26 15.79 -4.28
CA LYS A 96 1.66 16.12 -4.52
C LYS A 96 2.48 15.82 -3.25
N SER A 97 3.74 15.46 -3.42
CA SER A 97 4.62 15.13 -2.30
C SER A 97 4.69 16.31 -1.32
N GLY A 98 4.52 16.02 -0.02
CA GLY A 98 4.51 17.05 1.02
C GLY A 98 3.18 17.78 1.24
N SER A 99 2.20 17.61 0.36
CA SER A 99 0.87 18.21 0.50
C SER A 99 -0.11 17.30 1.23
N ALA A 100 -1.22 17.83 1.72
CA ALA A 100 -2.31 17.04 2.28
C ALA A 100 -2.99 16.18 1.19
N PRO A 101 -3.51 14.99 1.53
CA PRO A 101 -4.29 14.19 0.58
C PRO A 101 -5.54 14.91 0.11
N LEU A 102 -5.81 14.84 -1.19
CA LEU A 102 -7.05 15.30 -1.80
C LEU A 102 -8.14 14.24 -1.61
N ASN A 103 -9.33 14.68 -1.21
CA ASN A 103 -10.47 13.80 -0.93
C ASN A 103 -11.70 14.14 -1.77
N ASN A 104 -11.65 15.23 -2.56
CA ASN A 104 -12.72 15.70 -3.42
C ASN A 104 -12.40 15.42 -4.89
N LEU A 105 -13.35 14.84 -5.61
CA LEU A 105 -13.16 14.43 -7.00
C LEU A 105 -12.82 15.59 -7.93
N CYS A 106 -13.43 16.77 -7.73
CA CYS A 106 -13.17 17.94 -8.58
C CYS A 106 -11.71 18.40 -8.44
N GLU A 107 -11.18 18.42 -7.21
CA GLU A 107 -9.80 18.79 -6.96
C GLU A 107 -8.82 17.73 -7.53
N ILE A 108 -9.15 16.45 -7.37
CA ILE A 108 -8.37 15.34 -7.94
C ILE A 108 -8.30 15.45 -9.46
N LYS A 109 -9.45 15.68 -10.13
CA LYS A 109 -9.50 15.85 -11.58
C LYS A 109 -8.69 17.07 -12.05
N LYS A 110 -8.76 18.17 -11.31
CA LYS A 110 -8.02 19.40 -11.61
C LYS A 110 -6.51 19.19 -11.52
N GLU A 111 -6.04 18.49 -10.47
CA GLU A 111 -4.62 18.32 -10.18
C GLU A 111 -3.97 17.20 -11.01
N PHE A 112 -4.68 16.07 -11.19
CA PHE A 112 -4.13 14.85 -11.74
C PHE A 112 -4.81 14.34 -13.00
N GLY A 113 -5.94 14.93 -13.43
CA GLY A 113 -6.75 14.41 -14.53
C GLY A 113 -6.01 14.26 -15.85
N SER A 114 -5.03 15.14 -16.14
CA SER A 114 -4.21 15.05 -17.35
C SER A 114 -3.00 14.10 -17.22
N ALA A 115 -2.69 13.65 -16.00
CA ALA A 115 -1.51 12.84 -15.70
C ALA A 115 -1.83 11.35 -15.50
N VAL A 116 -3.11 10.99 -15.42
CA VAL A 116 -3.58 9.62 -15.22
C VAL A 116 -4.45 9.16 -16.38
N ASP A 117 -4.41 7.87 -16.67
CA ASP A 117 -5.13 7.29 -17.81
C ASP A 117 -6.61 7.01 -17.47
N LEU A 118 -6.93 6.83 -16.17
CA LEU A 118 -8.27 6.48 -15.70
C LEU A 118 -8.52 7.06 -14.31
N ILE A 119 -9.70 7.59 -14.09
CA ILE A 119 -10.23 7.98 -12.78
C ILE A 119 -11.50 7.17 -12.53
N ILE A 120 -11.53 6.42 -11.43
CA ILE A 120 -12.71 5.70 -10.96
C ILE A 120 -13.32 6.53 -9.84
N ASP A 121 -14.55 6.99 -10.07
CA ASP A 121 -15.30 7.79 -9.13
C ASP A 121 -16.05 6.88 -8.15
N ASP A 122 -15.63 6.89 -6.89
CA ASP A 122 -16.28 6.19 -5.78
C ASP A 122 -16.74 7.20 -4.70
N GLY A 123 -17.08 8.41 -5.12
CA GLY A 123 -17.52 9.51 -4.27
C GLY A 123 -16.41 10.15 -3.44
N ASP A 124 -16.73 11.28 -2.82
CA ASP A 124 -15.82 12.03 -1.97
C ASP A 124 -15.53 11.28 -0.65
N LYS A 125 -14.27 11.22 -0.23
CA LYS A 125 -13.80 10.52 0.97
C LYS A 125 -13.36 11.50 2.05
N THR A 126 -14.32 12.09 2.75
CA THR A 126 -14.07 13.19 3.71
C THR A 126 -13.48 12.77 5.05
N SER A 127 -13.44 11.48 5.39
CA SER A 127 -13.07 10.98 6.73
C SER A 127 -12.07 9.82 6.73
N GLY A 128 -11.21 9.72 5.72
CA GLY A 128 -10.27 8.60 5.60
C GLY A 128 -9.17 8.62 6.66
N VAL A 129 -9.27 7.77 7.70
CA VAL A 129 -8.14 7.51 8.59
C VAL A 129 -7.15 6.57 7.85
N PRO A 130 -5.85 6.92 7.78
CA PRO A 130 -4.88 6.07 7.11
C PRO A 130 -4.74 4.70 7.78
N SER A 131 -4.21 3.72 7.04
CA SER A 131 -3.88 2.41 7.61
C SER A 131 -2.85 2.53 8.73
N THR A 132 -2.97 1.68 9.74
CA THR A 132 -1.87 1.41 10.68
C THR A 132 -0.76 0.70 9.92
N ILE A 133 0.50 1.08 10.16
CA ILE A 133 1.66 0.47 9.51
C ILE A 133 2.54 -0.17 10.58
N VAL A 134 2.85 -1.43 10.40
CA VAL A 134 3.84 -2.16 11.20
C VAL A 134 4.97 -2.66 10.32
N ALA A 135 6.15 -2.82 10.89
CA ALA A 135 7.29 -3.49 10.26
C ALA A 135 7.60 -4.77 11.03
N LEU A 136 7.89 -5.82 10.29
CA LEU A 136 8.46 -7.04 10.83
C LEU A 136 9.99 -6.88 10.82
N GLU A 137 10.61 -6.97 11.99
CA GLU A 137 12.06 -6.89 12.13
C GLU A 137 12.69 -8.28 11.91
N GLU A 138 13.99 -8.36 11.65
CA GLU A 138 14.70 -9.62 11.37
C GLU A 138 14.60 -10.65 12.51
N ASP A 139 14.47 -10.19 13.76
CA ASP A 139 14.30 -11.03 14.94
C ASP A 139 12.86 -11.53 15.14
N GLY A 140 11.95 -11.19 14.22
CA GLY A 140 10.54 -11.54 14.29
C GLY A 140 9.69 -10.59 15.13
N THR A 141 10.28 -9.56 15.73
CA THR A 141 9.51 -8.57 16.50
C THR A 141 8.70 -7.66 15.58
N VAL A 142 7.59 -7.14 16.09
CA VAL A 142 6.69 -6.25 15.37
C VAL A 142 6.87 -4.82 15.86
N LYS A 143 7.27 -3.92 14.97
CA LYS A 143 7.47 -2.50 15.28
C LYS A 143 6.35 -1.66 14.69
N LEU A 144 5.71 -0.85 15.52
CA LEU A 144 4.73 0.15 15.05
C LEU A 144 5.47 1.30 14.34
N VAL A 145 5.21 1.44 13.03
CA VAL A 145 5.77 2.53 12.20
C VAL A 145 4.85 3.73 12.15
N ARG A 146 3.54 3.50 12.06
CA ARG A 146 2.52 4.55 12.04
C ARG A 146 1.23 4.06 12.66
N GLN A 147 0.74 4.80 13.64
CA GLN A 147 -0.61 4.60 14.17
C GLN A 147 -1.64 5.10 13.15
N GLY A 148 -2.59 4.26 12.82
CA GLY A 148 -3.72 4.57 11.96
C GLY A 148 -5.03 4.07 12.57
N GLN A 149 -5.91 3.52 11.75
CA GLN A 149 -7.27 3.11 12.15
C GLN A 149 -7.26 1.95 13.16
N ILE A 150 -6.32 1.01 13.05
CA ILE A 150 -6.20 -0.13 13.98
C ILE A 150 -5.33 0.29 15.16
N LYS A 151 -5.83 0.12 16.37
CA LYS A 151 -5.03 0.24 17.61
C LYS A 151 -4.44 -1.14 17.91
N LEU A 152 -3.13 -1.25 17.83
CA LEU A 152 -2.41 -2.43 18.27
C LEU A 152 -2.02 -2.22 19.74
N ASN A 153 -2.35 -3.17 20.61
CA ASN A 153 -1.82 -3.19 21.96
C ASN A 153 -0.33 -3.55 21.86
N CYS A 154 0.53 -2.72 22.42
CA CYS A 154 2.00 -2.88 22.39
C CYS A 154 2.41 -4.12 23.17
N ALA A 155 2.36 -5.30 22.54
CA ALA A 155 3.01 -6.56 22.92
C ALA A 155 2.65 -7.64 21.87
N LEU A 156 3.17 -7.49 20.66
CA LEU A 156 3.25 -8.59 19.71
C LEU A 156 4.72 -8.89 19.44
#